data_04885b1229273c7907ec6366e164f469
#
_entry.id   04885b1229273c7907ec6366e164f469
#
_cell.length_a   1.000
_cell.length_b   1.000
_cell.length_c   1.000
_cell.angle_alpha   90.00
_cell.angle_beta   90.00
_cell.angle_gamma   90.00
#
_symmetry.space_group_name_H-M   'P 1'
#
loop_
_entity.id
_entity.type
_entity.pdbx_description
1 polymer ?
#
loop_
_entity_poly.entity_id
_entity_poly.type
_entity_poly.pdbx_seq_one_letter_code
_entity_poly.pdbx_strand_id
1 'polypeptide(L)'
;MLTALQTKKLTNLFNLYDADGNGYLDERDYDRVAQNAAHAIGYQPGTAEYNTLYTAYMGIWQGVRQLADSDNTGQLTLDKFLTGYANLISQKEVFAAVILDMAKTTVEFQDRNKDGKIEEDEHTAYAMAHNISHAAALESFRRLDRNGDGYLTRAELEKNIEEFFVSDDPEAPGNWLLGSFEG
;
A
#
# COMPACT_ATOMS: atom_id res chain seq x y z
N MET A 1 -6.92 -16.80 11.16
CA MET A 1 -7.89 -15.77 11.61
C MET A 1 -7.08 -14.52 11.89
N LEU A 2 -7.53 -13.36 11.42
CA LEU A 2 -6.84 -12.09 11.70
C LEU A 2 -6.98 -11.71 13.18
N THR A 3 -5.97 -11.07 13.72
CA THR A 3 -6.03 -10.47 15.06
C THR A 3 -6.79 -9.15 15.03
N ALA A 4 -7.06 -8.56 16.19
CA ALA A 4 -7.72 -7.25 16.27
C ALA A 4 -6.89 -6.14 15.60
N LEU A 5 -5.57 -6.15 15.80
CA LEU A 5 -4.67 -5.15 15.21
C LEU A 5 -4.58 -5.32 13.69
N GLN A 6 -4.43 -6.55 13.19
CA GLN A 6 -4.44 -6.83 11.76
C GLN A 6 -5.76 -6.41 11.10
N THR A 7 -6.89 -6.72 11.74
CA THR A 7 -8.21 -6.30 11.25
C THR A 7 -8.30 -4.76 11.16
N LYS A 8 -7.83 -4.05 12.20
CA LYS A 8 -7.83 -2.57 12.21
C LYS A 8 -6.98 -2.02 11.06
N LYS A 9 -5.75 -2.51 10.87
CA LYS A 9 -4.85 -2.06 9.79
C LYS A 9 -5.44 -2.31 8.41
N LEU A 10 -5.98 -3.50 8.17
CA LEU A 10 -6.60 -3.85 6.89
C LEU A 10 -7.91 -3.07 6.64
N THR A 11 -8.67 -2.76 7.69
CA THR A 11 -9.84 -1.88 7.57
C THR A 11 -9.42 -0.46 7.15
N ASN A 12 -8.34 0.07 7.72
CA ASN A 12 -7.82 1.37 7.31
C ASN A 12 -7.32 1.35 5.85
N LEU A 13 -6.64 0.28 5.43
CA LEU A 13 -6.24 0.10 4.03
C LEU A 13 -7.47 0.07 3.10
N PHE A 14 -8.51 -0.67 3.46
CA PHE A 14 -9.77 -0.70 2.72
C PHE A 14 -10.36 0.71 2.58
N ASN A 15 -10.52 1.44 3.69
CA ASN A 15 -11.09 2.78 3.70
C ASN A 15 -10.26 3.81 2.92
N LEU A 16 -8.94 3.61 2.85
CA LEU A 16 -8.05 4.47 2.07
C LEU A 16 -8.34 4.35 0.56
N TYR A 17 -8.66 3.15 0.10
CA TYR A 17 -9.01 2.89 -1.29
C TYR A 17 -10.48 3.17 -1.60
N ASP A 18 -11.42 2.91 -0.66
CA ASP A 18 -12.87 3.26 -0.78
C ASP A 18 -13.06 4.77 -0.63
N ALA A 19 -12.53 5.54 -1.58
CA ALA A 19 -12.51 7.00 -1.49
C ALA A 19 -13.86 7.66 -1.75
N ASP A 20 -14.83 6.96 -2.33
CA ASP A 20 -16.21 7.44 -2.50
C ASP A 20 -17.15 7.01 -1.36
N GLY A 21 -16.64 6.15 -0.45
CA GLY A 21 -17.36 5.73 0.75
C GLY A 21 -18.59 4.84 0.44
N ASN A 22 -18.58 4.14 -0.70
CA ASN A 22 -19.71 3.32 -1.11
C ASN A 22 -19.77 1.93 -0.41
N GLY A 23 -18.74 1.60 0.39
CA GLY A 23 -18.65 0.39 1.21
C GLY A 23 -18.13 -0.85 0.49
N TYR A 24 -17.62 -0.71 -0.72
CA TYR A 24 -16.93 -1.77 -1.44
C TYR A 24 -15.82 -1.20 -2.32
N LEU A 25 -14.80 -2.00 -2.61
CA LEU A 25 -13.76 -1.67 -3.59
C LEU A 25 -14.12 -2.27 -4.94
N ASP A 26 -13.95 -1.47 -5.98
CA ASP A 26 -14.03 -1.92 -7.38
C ASP A 26 -12.88 -1.34 -8.23
N GLU A 27 -12.90 -1.62 -9.52
CA GLU A 27 -11.87 -1.16 -10.46
C GLU A 27 -11.72 0.36 -10.49
N ARG A 28 -12.82 1.11 -10.26
CA ARG A 28 -12.83 2.57 -10.30
C ARG A 28 -12.07 3.19 -9.14
N ASP A 29 -12.03 2.53 -8.00
CA ASP A 29 -11.26 2.99 -6.84
C ASP A 29 -9.77 2.92 -7.14
N TYR A 30 -9.31 1.81 -7.70
CA TYR A 30 -7.91 1.63 -8.10
C TYR A 30 -7.52 2.53 -9.28
N ASP A 31 -8.41 2.73 -10.25
CA ASP A 31 -8.24 3.69 -11.34
C ASP A 31 -8.00 5.11 -10.79
N ARG A 32 -8.82 5.54 -9.84
CA ARG A 32 -8.71 6.84 -9.17
C ARG A 32 -7.38 6.99 -8.41
N VAL A 33 -7.00 5.97 -7.64
CA VAL A 33 -5.73 6.00 -6.90
C VAL A 33 -4.54 6.06 -7.87
N ALA A 34 -4.55 5.29 -8.95
CA ALA A 34 -3.51 5.32 -9.98
C ALA A 34 -3.37 6.70 -10.63
N GLN A 35 -4.49 7.35 -10.96
CA GLN A 35 -4.49 8.71 -11.53
C GLN A 35 -3.96 9.74 -10.54
N ASN A 36 -4.39 9.67 -9.28
CA ASN A 36 -3.93 10.58 -8.23
C ASN A 36 -2.42 10.41 -7.98
N ALA A 37 -1.94 9.17 -7.90
CA ALA A 37 -0.52 8.88 -7.73
C ALA A 37 0.32 9.43 -8.90
N ALA A 38 -0.11 9.19 -10.15
CA ALA A 38 0.56 9.72 -11.32
C ALA A 38 0.61 11.26 -11.32
N HIS A 39 -0.52 11.89 -10.98
CA HIS A 39 -0.61 13.35 -10.90
C HIS A 39 0.32 13.93 -9.84
N ALA A 40 0.38 13.32 -8.64
CA ALA A 40 1.19 13.81 -7.52
C ALA A 40 2.70 13.79 -7.83
N ILE A 41 3.16 12.83 -8.64
CA ILE A 41 4.56 12.72 -9.07
C ILE A 41 4.83 13.37 -10.44
N GLY A 42 3.81 14.04 -11.01
CA GLY A 42 3.96 14.84 -12.24
C GLY A 42 3.88 14.05 -13.54
N TYR A 43 3.49 12.77 -13.52
CA TYR A 43 3.33 11.97 -14.73
C TYR A 43 2.06 12.35 -15.49
N GLN A 44 2.19 12.52 -16.80
CA GLN A 44 1.08 12.94 -17.65
C GLN A 44 0.44 11.74 -18.37
N PRO A 45 -0.89 11.69 -18.50
CA PRO A 45 -1.57 10.65 -19.26
C PRO A 45 -0.97 10.46 -20.65
N GLY A 46 -0.70 9.20 -21.01
CA GLY A 46 -0.13 8.83 -22.30
C GLY A 46 1.39 8.74 -22.34
N THR A 47 2.10 9.17 -21.30
CA THR A 47 3.55 8.95 -21.19
C THR A 47 3.86 7.50 -20.80
N ALA A 48 5.07 7.04 -21.05
CA ALA A 48 5.52 5.69 -20.69
C ALA A 48 5.48 5.48 -19.17
N GLU A 49 5.91 6.49 -18.39
CA GLU A 49 5.93 6.50 -16.94
C GLU A 49 4.51 6.39 -16.37
N TYR A 50 3.57 7.21 -16.88
CA TYR A 50 2.17 7.11 -16.50
C TYR A 50 1.60 5.71 -16.76
N ASN A 51 1.82 5.18 -17.97
CA ASN A 51 1.28 3.88 -18.34
C ASN A 51 1.88 2.75 -17.48
N THR A 52 3.16 2.83 -17.12
CA THR A 52 3.82 1.86 -16.25
C THR A 52 3.17 1.88 -14.85
N LEU A 53 3.05 3.05 -14.23
CA LEU A 53 2.44 3.22 -12.93
C LEU A 53 0.97 2.78 -12.94
N TYR A 54 0.20 3.24 -13.92
CA TYR A 54 -1.21 2.87 -14.06
C TYR A 54 -1.39 1.35 -14.17
N THR A 55 -0.61 0.70 -15.03
CA THR A 55 -0.66 -0.76 -15.22
C THR A 55 -0.36 -1.50 -13.92
N ALA A 56 0.56 -1.00 -13.11
CA ALA A 56 0.89 -1.64 -11.83
C ALA A 56 -0.25 -1.51 -10.81
N TYR A 57 -0.92 -0.35 -10.68
CA TYR A 57 -2.11 -0.23 -9.83
C TYR A 57 -3.25 -1.14 -10.28
N MET A 58 -3.48 -1.23 -11.59
CA MET A 58 -4.47 -2.16 -12.13
C MET A 58 -4.07 -3.63 -11.90
N GLY A 59 -2.77 -3.92 -11.88
CA GLY A 59 -2.23 -5.23 -11.48
C GLY A 59 -2.52 -5.54 -10.00
N ILE A 60 -2.36 -4.56 -9.11
CA ILE A 60 -2.73 -4.70 -7.69
C ILE A 60 -4.24 -5.02 -7.58
N TRP A 61 -5.10 -4.26 -8.28
CA TRP A 61 -6.54 -4.56 -8.33
C TRP A 61 -6.83 -6.01 -8.74
N GLN A 62 -6.22 -6.47 -9.82
CA GLN A 62 -6.42 -7.84 -10.30
C GLN A 62 -5.97 -8.87 -9.26
N GLY A 63 -4.85 -8.63 -8.58
CA GLY A 63 -4.36 -9.49 -7.50
C GLY A 63 -5.33 -9.54 -6.31
N VAL A 64 -5.79 -8.39 -5.84
CA VAL A 64 -6.75 -8.30 -4.73
C VAL A 64 -8.10 -8.93 -5.11
N ARG A 65 -8.55 -8.71 -6.33
CA ARG A 65 -9.76 -9.34 -6.88
C ARG A 65 -9.64 -10.86 -6.89
N GLN A 66 -8.54 -11.42 -7.41
CA GLN A 66 -8.31 -12.87 -7.41
C GLN A 66 -8.30 -13.44 -5.98
N LEU A 67 -7.80 -12.67 -5.03
CA LEU A 67 -7.71 -13.07 -3.64
C LEU A 67 -9.07 -13.10 -2.92
N ALA A 68 -9.93 -12.14 -3.20
CA ALA A 68 -11.10 -11.83 -2.36
C ALA A 68 -12.46 -11.90 -3.08
N ASP A 69 -12.51 -11.81 -4.42
CA ASP A 69 -13.76 -11.79 -5.20
C ASP A 69 -14.24 -13.22 -5.55
N SER A 70 -14.60 -13.99 -4.52
CA SER A 70 -14.99 -15.39 -4.67
C SER A 70 -16.30 -15.60 -5.46
N ASP A 71 -17.14 -14.59 -5.56
CA ASP A 71 -18.42 -14.61 -6.28
C ASP A 71 -18.40 -13.92 -7.65
N ASN A 72 -17.20 -13.42 -8.06
CA ASN A 72 -16.98 -12.74 -9.35
C ASN A 72 -17.91 -11.52 -9.60
N THR A 73 -18.31 -10.82 -8.56
CA THR A 73 -19.13 -9.61 -8.69
C THR A 73 -18.35 -8.38 -9.14
N GLY A 74 -17.02 -8.39 -9.00
CA GLY A 74 -16.16 -7.22 -9.21
C GLY A 74 -16.30 -6.18 -8.10
N GLN A 75 -16.94 -6.54 -6.97
CA GLN A 75 -17.14 -5.70 -5.81
C GLN A 75 -16.64 -6.41 -4.55
N LEU A 76 -15.69 -5.82 -3.87
CA LEU A 76 -15.11 -6.34 -2.65
C LEU A 76 -15.61 -5.56 -1.44
N THR A 77 -16.54 -6.13 -0.70
CA THR A 77 -16.91 -5.61 0.62
C THR A 77 -15.76 -5.77 1.60
N LEU A 78 -15.77 -5.03 2.71
CA LEU A 78 -14.74 -5.15 3.75
C LEU A 78 -14.59 -6.61 4.24
N ASP A 79 -15.69 -7.35 4.40
CA ASP A 79 -15.65 -8.75 4.84
C ASP A 79 -14.93 -9.66 3.84
N LYS A 80 -15.22 -9.52 2.53
CA LYS A 80 -14.49 -10.24 1.47
C LYS A 80 -12.99 -9.90 1.48
N PHE A 81 -12.66 -8.62 1.60
CA PHE A 81 -11.30 -8.11 1.64
C PHE A 81 -10.52 -8.70 2.82
N LEU A 82 -11.08 -8.62 4.03
CA LEU A 82 -10.46 -9.19 5.24
C LEU A 82 -10.29 -10.71 5.14
N THR A 83 -11.30 -11.41 4.61
CA THR A 83 -11.22 -12.87 4.40
C THR A 83 -10.12 -13.24 3.41
N GLY A 84 -10.01 -12.50 2.30
CA GLY A 84 -8.98 -12.70 1.31
C GLY A 84 -7.58 -12.53 1.89
N TYR A 85 -7.33 -11.45 2.63
CA TYR A 85 -6.04 -11.21 3.27
C TYR A 85 -5.73 -12.24 4.38
N ALA A 86 -6.73 -12.67 5.16
CA ALA A 86 -6.54 -13.75 6.13
C ALA A 86 -6.05 -15.04 5.47
N ASN A 87 -6.63 -15.39 4.32
CA ASN A 87 -6.21 -16.55 3.53
C ASN A 87 -4.80 -16.37 2.96
N LEU A 88 -4.46 -15.19 2.43
CA LEU A 88 -3.13 -14.89 1.91
C LEU A 88 -2.06 -15.03 3.00
N ILE A 89 -2.26 -14.38 4.16
CA ILE A 89 -1.33 -14.42 5.28
C ILE A 89 -1.10 -15.86 5.79
N SER A 90 -2.12 -16.73 5.69
CA SER A 90 -2.00 -18.12 6.08
C SER A 90 -1.09 -18.96 5.14
N GLN A 91 -0.89 -18.50 3.91
CA GLN A 91 -0.09 -19.14 2.87
C GLN A 91 1.33 -18.53 2.83
N LYS A 92 2.18 -18.87 3.78
CA LYS A 92 3.46 -18.19 4.05
C LYS A 92 4.35 -17.97 2.82
N GLU A 93 4.48 -18.96 1.93
CA GLU A 93 5.35 -18.84 0.75
C GLU A 93 4.76 -17.88 -0.29
N VAL A 94 3.44 -17.94 -0.51
CA VAL A 94 2.73 -17.02 -1.41
C VAL A 94 2.77 -15.61 -0.84
N PHE A 95 2.53 -15.47 0.46
CA PHE A 95 2.59 -14.17 1.15
C PHE A 95 3.97 -13.54 1.02
N ALA A 96 5.06 -14.29 1.27
CA ALA A 96 6.42 -13.78 1.13
C ALA A 96 6.72 -13.30 -0.30
N ALA A 97 6.26 -14.02 -1.32
CA ALA A 97 6.42 -13.59 -2.72
C ALA A 97 5.65 -12.29 -3.01
N VAL A 98 4.43 -12.14 -2.46
CA VAL A 98 3.63 -10.90 -2.58
C VAL A 98 4.33 -9.73 -1.90
N ILE A 99 4.89 -9.92 -0.70
CA ILE A 99 5.64 -8.86 0.02
C ILE A 99 6.85 -8.38 -0.79
N LEU A 100 7.63 -9.31 -1.38
CA LEU A 100 8.78 -8.97 -2.22
C LEU A 100 8.37 -8.16 -3.46
N ASP A 101 7.27 -8.54 -4.10
CA ASP A 101 6.76 -7.82 -5.27
C ASP A 101 6.20 -6.44 -4.89
N MET A 102 5.47 -6.34 -3.79
CA MET A 102 5.00 -5.05 -3.26
C MET A 102 6.15 -4.11 -2.94
N ALA A 103 7.19 -4.58 -2.25
CA ALA A 103 8.34 -3.75 -1.91
C ALA A 103 9.09 -3.28 -3.16
N LYS A 104 9.28 -4.16 -4.14
CA LYS A 104 9.88 -3.81 -5.42
C LYS A 104 9.08 -2.71 -6.13
N THR A 105 7.78 -2.90 -6.25
CA THR A 105 6.86 -1.96 -6.90
C THR A 105 6.84 -0.61 -6.16
N THR A 106 6.87 -0.64 -4.83
CA THR A 106 6.90 0.57 -4.00
C THR A 106 8.18 1.37 -4.24
N VAL A 107 9.35 0.72 -4.31
CA VAL A 107 10.61 1.39 -4.67
C VAL A 107 10.53 1.99 -6.07
N GLU A 108 10.10 1.22 -7.06
CA GLU A 108 9.99 1.68 -8.46
C GLU A 108 9.12 2.93 -8.62
N PHE A 109 8.13 3.13 -7.73
CA PHE A 109 7.24 4.30 -7.79
C PHE A 109 7.71 5.47 -6.96
N GLN A 110 8.35 5.23 -5.82
CA GLN A 110 8.81 6.29 -4.94
C GLN A 110 10.18 6.82 -5.34
N ASP A 111 11.11 5.96 -5.76
CA ASP A 111 12.48 6.32 -6.16
C ASP A 111 12.47 7.07 -7.52
N ARG A 112 12.29 8.39 -7.45
CA ARG A 112 12.19 9.26 -8.64
C ARG A 112 13.56 9.54 -9.26
N ASN A 113 14.59 9.63 -8.44
CA ASN A 113 15.96 9.93 -8.87
C ASN A 113 16.72 8.66 -9.33
N LYS A 114 16.16 7.46 -9.08
CA LYS A 114 16.67 6.12 -9.46
C LYS A 114 18.02 5.80 -8.82
N ASP A 115 18.23 6.21 -7.59
CA ASP A 115 19.45 5.91 -6.83
C ASP A 115 19.33 4.66 -5.94
N GLY A 116 18.15 4.03 -5.91
CA GLY A 116 17.85 2.83 -5.14
C GLY A 116 17.46 3.10 -3.68
N LYS A 117 17.20 4.35 -3.33
CA LYS A 117 16.77 4.81 -2.02
C LYS A 117 15.45 5.56 -2.16
N ILE A 118 14.77 5.76 -1.05
CA ILE A 118 13.58 6.61 -0.98
C ILE A 118 13.84 7.64 0.11
N GLU A 119 14.00 8.89 -0.28
CA GLU A 119 14.17 10.01 0.63
C GLU A 119 12.83 10.49 1.20
N GLU A 120 12.89 11.34 2.24
CA GLU A 120 11.70 11.85 2.94
C GLU A 120 10.71 12.55 1.99
N ASP A 121 11.20 13.33 1.02
CA ASP A 121 10.35 14.05 0.07
C ASP A 121 9.69 13.12 -0.95
N GLU A 122 10.37 12.04 -1.36
CA GLU A 122 9.84 11.02 -2.26
C GLU A 122 8.73 10.20 -1.57
N HIS A 123 9.00 9.74 -0.34
CA HIS A 123 8.00 9.06 0.47
C HIS A 123 6.79 9.95 0.74
N THR A 124 7.02 11.20 1.12
CA THR A 124 5.96 12.16 1.44
C THR A 124 5.09 12.44 0.22
N ALA A 125 5.69 12.64 -0.95
CA ALA A 125 4.94 12.83 -2.19
C ALA A 125 4.05 11.62 -2.52
N TYR A 126 4.59 10.42 -2.38
CA TYR A 126 3.83 9.18 -2.59
C TYR A 126 2.69 9.02 -1.58
N ALA A 127 2.93 9.23 -0.30
CA ALA A 127 1.93 9.13 0.75
C ALA A 127 0.77 10.13 0.54
N MET A 128 1.10 11.37 0.18
CA MET A 128 0.09 12.41 -0.12
C MET A 128 -0.77 12.06 -1.33
N ALA A 129 -0.22 11.35 -2.32
CA ALA A 129 -0.98 10.83 -3.46
C ALA A 129 -2.08 9.84 -3.03
N HIS A 130 -1.90 9.18 -1.88
CA HIS A 130 -2.87 8.28 -1.25
C HIS A 130 -3.73 8.97 -0.18
N ASN A 131 -3.88 10.30 -0.25
CA ASN A 131 -4.66 11.10 0.70
C ASN A 131 -4.14 11.06 2.17
N ILE A 132 -2.89 10.67 2.38
CA ILE A 132 -2.24 10.77 3.68
C ILE A 132 -1.78 12.23 3.87
N SER A 133 -2.08 12.83 5.01
CA SER A 133 -1.66 14.20 5.28
C SER A 133 -0.14 14.34 5.33
N HIS A 134 0.39 15.50 4.95
CA HIS A 134 1.85 15.75 4.98
C HIS A 134 2.48 15.44 6.34
N ALA A 135 1.82 15.84 7.45
CA ALA A 135 2.33 15.56 8.79
C ALA A 135 2.37 14.06 9.11
N ALA A 136 1.34 13.31 8.69
CA ALA A 136 1.30 11.86 8.86
C ALA A 136 2.32 11.14 7.97
N ALA A 137 2.60 11.66 6.77
CA ALA A 137 3.61 11.13 5.86
C ALA A 137 5.03 11.32 6.42
N LEU A 138 5.34 12.48 6.99
CA LEU A 138 6.62 12.73 7.66
C LEU A 138 6.83 11.80 8.86
N GLU A 139 5.80 11.63 9.69
CA GLU A 139 5.91 10.71 10.84
C GLU A 139 6.02 9.25 10.37
N SER A 140 5.29 8.86 9.32
CA SER A 140 5.43 7.56 8.67
C SER A 140 6.88 7.32 8.25
N PHE A 141 7.48 8.22 7.49
CA PHE A 141 8.86 8.10 7.05
C PHE A 141 9.83 7.86 8.22
N ARG A 142 9.74 8.69 9.28
CA ARG A 142 10.61 8.56 10.46
C ARG A 142 10.49 7.23 11.19
N ARG A 143 9.29 6.64 11.19
CA ARG A 143 9.05 5.33 11.81
C ARG A 143 9.54 4.17 10.95
N LEU A 144 9.41 4.31 9.63
CA LEU A 144 9.81 3.29 8.66
C LEU A 144 11.34 3.25 8.46
N ASP A 145 12.03 4.39 8.61
CA ASP A 145 13.48 4.51 8.61
C ASP A 145 14.03 3.96 9.95
N ARG A 146 14.32 2.67 9.95
CA ARG A 146 14.64 1.90 11.18
C ARG A 146 16.03 2.19 11.73
N ASN A 147 16.95 2.54 10.85
CA ASN A 147 18.34 2.77 11.19
C ASN A 147 18.67 4.27 11.36
N GLY A 148 17.75 5.16 10.96
CA GLY A 148 17.86 6.60 11.09
C GLY A 148 18.87 7.21 10.12
N ASP A 149 19.11 6.56 8.96
CA ASP A 149 20.09 7.05 7.97
C ASP A 149 19.53 8.06 6.98
N GLY A 150 18.23 8.36 7.08
CA GLY A 150 17.55 9.42 6.33
C GLY A 150 16.99 8.96 4.98
N TYR A 151 16.93 7.66 4.70
CA TYR A 151 16.30 7.10 3.52
C TYR A 151 15.75 5.69 3.81
N LEU A 152 14.78 5.25 3.02
CA LEU A 152 14.27 3.88 3.08
C LEU A 152 14.93 3.04 2.00
N THR A 153 15.50 1.92 2.43
CA THR A 153 16.00 0.88 1.51
C THR A 153 14.89 -0.10 1.16
N ARG A 154 15.07 -0.84 0.07
CA ARG A 154 14.17 -1.94 -0.28
C ARG A 154 14.03 -2.95 0.86
N ALA A 155 15.12 -3.29 1.56
CA ALA A 155 15.09 -4.24 2.66
C ALA A 155 14.28 -3.74 3.86
N GLU A 156 14.32 -2.44 4.16
CA GLU A 156 13.47 -1.84 5.19
C GLU A 156 12.02 -1.83 4.76
N LEU A 157 11.72 -1.54 3.49
CA LEU A 157 10.36 -1.61 2.97
C LEU A 157 9.80 -3.04 3.02
N GLU A 158 10.55 -4.04 2.60
CA GLU A 158 10.14 -5.45 2.68
C GLU A 158 9.72 -5.79 4.12
N LYS A 159 10.54 -5.44 5.09
CA LYS A 159 10.27 -5.67 6.51
C LYS A 159 9.07 -4.87 7.02
N ASN A 160 8.98 -3.60 6.66
CA ASN A 160 7.88 -2.74 7.07
C ASN A 160 6.53 -3.20 6.48
N ILE A 161 6.51 -3.61 5.21
CA ILE A 161 5.32 -4.15 4.56
C ILE A 161 4.91 -5.47 5.23
N GLU A 162 5.85 -6.38 5.48
CA GLU A 162 5.57 -7.63 6.20
C GLU A 162 4.94 -7.34 7.57
N GLU A 163 5.54 -6.46 8.38
CA GLU A 163 5.02 -6.10 9.70
C GLU A 163 3.63 -5.45 9.63
N PHE A 164 3.37 -4.63 8.63
CA PHE A 164 2.03 -4.07 8.45
C PHE A 164 0.96 -5.16 8.41
N PHE A 165 1.20 -6.22 7.66
CA PHE A 165 0.22 -7.29 7.50
C PHE A 165 0.19 -8.30 8.65
N VAL A 166 1.34 -8.63 9.26
CA VAL A 166 1.40 -9.78 10.20
C VAL A 166 1.67 -9.39 11.65
N SER A 167 2.20 -8.21 11.94
CA SER A 167 2.57 -7.84 13.31
C SER A 167 1.34 -7.59 14.19
N ASP A 168 1.42 -8.11 15.41
CA ASP A 168 0.52 -7.82 16.53
C ASP A 168 1.11 -6.85 17.55
N ASP A 169 2.34 -6.43 17.34
CA ASP A 169 2.99 -5.41 18.16
C ASP A 169 2.46 -4.02 17.75
N PRO A 170 1.76 -3.29 18.63
CA PRO A 170 1.26 -1.95 18.31
C PRO A 170 2.38 -0.94 18.03
N GLU A 171 3.60 -1.19 18.55
CA GLU A 171 4.76 -0.30 18.36
C GLU A 171 5.59 -0.67 17.11
N ALA A 172 5.22 -1.72 16.37
CA ALA A 172 5.98 -2.12 15.18
C ALA A 172 6.05 -0.98 14.14
N PRO A 173 7.25 -0.61 13.66
CA PRO A 173 7.42 0.43 12.66
C PRO A 173 6.54 0.27 11.43
N GLY A 174 6.38 -0.95 10.94
CA GLY A 174 5.54 -1.26 9.78
C GLY A 174 4.07 -0.86 9.92
N ASN A 175 3.57 -0.66 11.14
CA ASN A 175 2.21 -0.17 11.35
C ASN A 175 1.98 1.24 10.77
N TRP A 176 3.04 1.99 10.54
CA TRP A 176 3.01 3.34 9.99
C TRP A 176 3.08 3.40 8.46
N LEU A 177 3.08 2.25 7.79
CA LEU A 177 3.20 2.16 6.32
C LEU A 177 2.22 3.07 5.56
N LEU A 178 1.02 3.24 6.09
CA LEU A 178 -0.05 4.07 5.53
C LEU A 178 -0.38 5.26 6.45
N GLY A 179 0.62 5.81 7.15
CA GLY A 179 0.42 6.84 8.15
C GLY A 179 -0.16 6.31 9.46
N SER A 180 -0.69 7.20 10.31
CA SER A 180 -1.30 6.79 11.57
C SER A 180 -2.61 6.02 11.33
N PHE A 181 -2.74 4.87 11.97
CA PHE A 181 -4.01 4.10 12.01
C PHE A 181 -4.78 4.34 13.32
N GLU A 182 -4.30 5.23 14.17
CA GLU A 182 -4.99 5.73 15.35
C GLU A 182 -5.82 6.96 14.96
N GLY A 183 -7.02 6.72 14.47
CA GLY A 183 -8.01 7.73 14.19
C GLY A 183 -8.94 7.92 15.35
#